data_280dd19c61cc2e1534f98a3a3f0aff4f
#
_entry.id   280dd19c61cc2e1534f98a3a3f0aff4f
#
_cell.length_a   1.000
_cell.length_b   1.000
_cell.length_c   1.000
_cell.angle_alpha   90.00
_cell.angle_beta   90.00
_cell.angle_gamma   90.00
#
_symmetry.space_group_name_H-M   'P 1'
#
loop_
_entity.id
_entity.type
_entity.pdbx_description
1 polymer ?
#
loop_
_entity_poly.entity_id
_entity_poly.type
_entity_poly.pdbx_seq_one_letter_code
_entity_poly.pdbx_strand_id
1 'polypeptide(L)'
;MNETLERLTAGRVVRGAWVLSGSPRVAEVLARTPVDWLAVDTEHAPAAPERVEAIVRAIEPAATPLVRLPSVEAACAGAAKQALDVGARGVIVPGVESAAEAERAVAAARFPPAGERGVAGTVRANAYGDRFDQYVATANDETIVVVQIETPAAVDRVDEILGVEGIDVAFIGENDLSAAMGHPGEKDHEAVVTAVETVREAAAERGIYPGIGGRTPERMDDRIDRGFRWFLLGADLSFARAGIQPFLAQSD
;
A
#
# COMPACT_ATOMS: atom_id res chain seq x y z
N MET A 1 10.25 -9.57 11.83
CA MET A 1 9.39 -10.20 10.80
C MET A 1 8.20 -9.28 10.51
N ASN A 2 7.68 -9.25 9.29
CA ASN A 2 6.55 -8.39 8.90
C ASN A 2 5.23 -9.15 9.07
N GLU A 3 4.46 -8.84 10.12
CA GLU A 3 3.23 -9.58 10.47
C GLU A 3 2.17 -9.55 9.36
N THR A 4 2.06 -8.44 8.61
CA THR A 4 1.13 -8.35 7.47
C THR A 4 1.53 -9.32 6.35
N LEU A 5 2.82 -9.42 6.04
CA LEU A 5 3.32 -10.35 5.04
C LEU A 5 3.13 -11.81 5.47
N GLU A 6 3.37 -12.12 6.76
CA GLU A 6 3.10 -13.44 7.32
C GLU A 6 1.62 -13.84 7.22
N ARG A 7 0.71 -12.89 7.48
CA ARG A 7 -0.72 -13.14 7.33
C ARG A 7 -1.10 -13.42 5.88
N LEU A 8 -0.57 -12.65 4.93
CA LEU A 8 -0.78 -12.89 3.49
C LEU A 8 -0.26 -14.26 3.08
N THR A 9 0.97 -14.60 3.47
CA THR A 9 1.59 -15.91 3.18
C THR A 9 0.78 -17.07 3.77
N ALA A 10 0.14 -16.86 4.91
CA ALA A 10 -0.79 -17.81 5.52
C ALA A 10 -2.20 -17.81 4.85
N GLY A 11 -2.39 -17.11 3.73
CA GLY A 11 -3.65 -17.01 2.99
C GLY A 11 -4.72 -16.17 3.69
N ARG A 12 -4.34 -15.40 4.73
CA ARG A 12 -5.29 -14.58 5.48
C ARG A 12 -5.57 -13.26 4.77
N VAL A 13 -6.75 -12.74 4.99
CA VAL A 13 -7.13 -11.40 4.58
C VAL A 13 -6.46 -10.38 5.49
N VAL A 14 -5.87 -9.34 4.90
CA VAL A 14 -5.31 -8.19 5.60
C VAL A 14 -6.08 -6.92 5.27
N ARG A 15 -6.23 -6.06 6.26
CA ARG A 15 -7.06 -4.85 6.21
C ARG A 15 -6.27 -3.66 6.72
N GLY A 16 -6.38 -2.54 6.01
CA GLY A 16 -5.71 -1.33 6.43
C GLY A 16 -6.39 -0.05 5.94
N ALA A 17 -5.76 1.07 6.19
CA ALA A 17 -6.30 2.38 5.86
C ALA A 17 -5.22 3.39 5.48
N TRP A 18 -5.64 4.44 4.75
CA TRP A 18 -4.81 5.61 4.50
C TRP A 18 -4.79 6.55 5.72
N VAL A 19 -3.62 7.13 5.99
CA VAL A 19 -3.44 8.25 6.91
C VAL A 19 -3.20 9.50 6.07
N LEU A 20 -4.27 10.26 5.81
CA LEU A 20 -4.27 11.50 5.01
C LEU A 20 -4.13 12.76 5.85
N SER A 21 -4.53 12.70 7.13
CA SER A 21 -4.50 13.88 8.03
C SER A 21 -3.10 14.37 8.37
N GLY A 22 -2.07 13.56 8.12
CA GLY A 22 -0.73 13.83 8.58
C GLY A 22 -0.59 13.86 10.12
N SER A 23 -1.55 13.32 10.88
CA SER A 23 -1.57 13.35 12.33
C SER A 23 -1.05 12.05 12.96
N PRO A 24 0.08 12.07 13.69
CA PRO A 24 0.55 10.89 14.42
C PRO A 24 -0.47 10.40 15.46
N ARG A 25 -1.22 11.31 16.10
CA ARG A 25 -2.25 10.94 17.07
C ARG A 25 -3.41 10.17 16.44
N VAL A 26 -3.86 10.58 15.24
CA VAL A 26 -4.92 9.88 14.52
C VAL A 26 -4.42 8.52 14.05
N ALA A 27 -3.19 8.45 13.54
CA ALA A 27 -2.56 7.19 13.16
C ALA A 27 -2.45 6.22 14.35
N GLU A 28 -2.05 6.69 15.53
CA GLU A 28 -2.02 5.88 16.76
C GLU A 28 -3.41 5.35 17.14
N VAL A 29 -4.46 6.18 17.07
CA VAL A 29 -5.83 5.74 17.34
C VAL A 29 -6.26 4.63 16.40
N LEU A 30 -5.99 4.78 15.09
CA LEU A 30 -6.31 3.75 14.12
C LEU A 30 -5.48 2.47 14.34
N ALA A 31 -4.20 2.60 14.64
CA ALA A 31 -3.33 1.45 14.91
C ALA A 31 -3.78 0.61 16.12
N ARG A 32 -4.50 1.20 17.07
CA ARG A 32 -5.09 0.48 18.22
C ARG A 32 -6.37 -0.29 17.88
N THR A 33 -6.88 -0.15 16.67
CA THR A 33 -7.96 -1.01 16.15
C THR A 33 -7.34 -2.26 15.49
N PRO A 34 -8.11 -3.32 15.22
CA PRO A 34 -7.56 -4.56 14.64
C PRO A 34 -7.26 -4.43 13.12
N VAL A 35 -6.63 -3.33 12.72
CA VAL A 35 -6.08 -3.18 11.37
C VAL A 35 -4.72 -3.84 11.26
N ASP A 36 -4.42 -4.40 10.10
CA ASP A 36 -3.14 -5.07 9.86
C ASP A 36 -2.07 -4.07 9.43
N TRP A 37 -2.45 -3.06 8.63
CA TRP A 37 -1.54 -2.06 8.11
C TRP A 37 -2.16 -0.66 8.06
N LEU A 38 -1.31 0.35 8.16
CA LEU A 38 -1.66 1.74 7.92
C LEU A 38 -0.62 2.37 7.00
N ALA A 39 -1.07 3.08 5.97
CA ALA A 39 -0.17 3.73 5.03
C ALA A 39 -0.25 5.25 5.13
N VAL A 40 0.90 5.87 5.40
CA VAL A 40 1.07 7.31 5.28
C VAL A 40 0.98 7.68 3.82
N ASP A 41 0.05 8.56 3.48
CA ASP A 41 -0.12 9.01 2.12
C ASP A 41 0.76 10.23 1.84
N THR A 42 1.68 10.10 0.89
CA THR A 42 2.51 11.21 0.42
C THR A 42 2.24 11.58 -1.05
N GLU A 43 1.25 10.93 -1.66
CA GLU A 43 0.77 11.24 -3.00
C GLU A 43 -0.30 12.36 -2.95
N HIS A 44 -1.39 12.15 -2.23
CA HIS A 44 -2.52 13.08 -2.16
C HIS A 44 -2.56 13.91 -0.88
N ALA A 45 -1.66 13.65 0.08
CA ALA A 45 -1.55 14.43 1.30
C ALA A 45 -0.13 15.00 1.47
N PRO A 46 0.03 16.31 1.73
CA PRO A 46 1.34 16.89 1.96
C PRO A 46 1.89 16.42 3.31
N ALA A 47 2.95 15.61 3.27
CA ALA A 47 3.64 15.16 4.46
C ALA A 47 5.15 15.44 4.34
N ALA A 48 5.68 16.30 5.19
CA ALA A 48 7.12 16.48 5.32
C ALA A 48 7.77 15.19 5.86
N PRO A 49 9.04 14.89 5.51
CA PRO A 49 9.73 13.66 5.94
C PRO A 49 9.69 13.41 7.46
N GLU A 50 9.84 14.47 8.26
CA GLU A 50 9.77 14.38 9.73
C GLU A 50 8.37 13.98 10.21
N ARG A 51 7.34 14.37 9.46
CA ARG A 51 5.96 14.00 9.75
C ARG A 51 5.71 12.53 9.41
N VAL A 52 6.26 12.04 8.30
CA VAL A 52 6.22 10.61 7.93
C VAL A 52 6.87 9.78 9.03
N GLU A 53 8.06 10.15 9.50
CA GLU A 53 8.72 9.45 10.60
C GLU A 53 7.87 9.44 11.88
N ALA A 54 7.29 10.57 12.26
CA ALA A 54 6.46 10.67 13.46
C ALA A 54 5.20 9.77 13.36
N ILE A 55 4.59 9.65 12.17
CA ILE A 55 3.43 8.79 11.93
C ILE A 55 3.85 7.31 11.95
N VAL A 56 4.95 6.94 11.29
CA VAL A 56 5.49 5.58 11.31
C VAL A 56 5.75 5.12 12.76
N ARG A 57 6.35 5.99 13.60
CA ARG A 57 6.54 5.71 15.03
C ARG A 57 5.23 5.50 15.79
N ALA A 58 4.19 6.25 15.44
CA ALA A 58 2.88 6.17 16.08
C ALA A 58 2.09 4.90 15.70
N ILE A 59 2.33 4.36 14.50
CA ILE A 59 1.72 3.11 14.03
C ILE A 59 2.36 1.90 14.70
N GLU A 60 3.69 1.87 14.82
CA GLU A 60 4.39 0.77 15.50
C GLU A 60 4.20 0.85 17.04
N PRO A 61 4.11 -0.27 17.74
CA PRO A 61 4.19 -1.66 17.28
C PRO A 61 2.82 -2.30 16.98
N ALA A 62 1.74 -1.53 16.87
CA ALA A 62 0.38 -2.04 16.87
C ALA A 62 -0.11 -2.47 15.46
N ALA A 63 0.45 -1.90 14.39
CA ALA A 63 0.13 -2.26 13.01
C ALA A 63 1.37 -2.09 12.12
N THR A 64 1.33 -2.64 10.90
CA THR A 64 2.42 -2.49 9.93
C THR A 64 2.39 -1.09 9.28
N PRO A 65 3.42 -0.25 9.48
CA PRO A 65 3.49 1.05 8.84
C PRO A 65 3.97 0.92 7.39
N LEU A 66 3.21 1.49 6.48
CA LEU A 66 3.55 1.62 5.06
C LEU A 66 3.60 3.10 4.67
N VAL A 67 4.21 3.40 3.51
CA VAL A 67 4.17 4.73 2.92
C VAL A 67 3.72 4.61 1.46
N ARG A 68 2.67 5.34 1.08
CA ARG A 68 2.36 5.54 -0.33
C ARG A 68 3.21 6.67 -0.85
N LEU A 69 4.02 6.38 -1.87
CA LEU A 69 4.97 7.31 -2.47
C LEU A 69 4.26 8.24 -3.47
N PRO A 70 4.85 9.41 -3.79
CA PRO A 70 4.23 10.33 -4.74
C PRO A 70 4.14 9.80 -6.18
N SER A 71 5.14 9.03 -6.61
CA SER A 71 5.21 8.44 -7.97
C SER A 71 6.35 7.41 -8.06
N VAL A 72 6.47 6.72 -9.19
CA VAL A 72 7.61 5.86 -9.52
C VAL A 72 8.92 6.66 -9.52
N GLU A 73 8.93 7.86 -10.11
CA GLU A 73 10.13 8.73 -10.17
C GLU A 73 10.58 9.14 -8.77
N ALA A 74 9.64 9.50 -7.89
CA ALA A 74 9.95 9.86 -6.51
C ALA A 74 10.51 8.66 -5.74
N ALA A 75 9.98 7.45 -5.96
CA ALA A 75 10.50 6.22 -5.39
C ALA A 75 12.01 6.06 -5.71
N CYS A 76 12.34 6.15 -7.00
CA CYS A 76 13.71 6.03 -7.53
C CYS A 76 14.61 7.19 -7.08
N ALA A 77 14.06 8.41 -6.93
CA ALA A 77 14.79 9.59 -6.46
C ALA A 77 15.12 9.54 -4.95
N GLY A 78 14.70 8.49 -4.23
CA GLY A 78 15.07 8.25 -2.85
C GLY A 78 13.91 8.26 -1.85
N ALA A 79 12.68 8.54 -2.26
CA ALA A 79 11.54 8.51 -1.35
C ALA A 79 11.30 7.11 -0.76
N ALA A 80 11.48 6.04 -1.56
CA ALA A 80 11.40 4.67 -1.07
C ALA A 80 12.45 4.39 0.03
N LYS A 81 13.71 4.77 -0.22
CA LYS A 81 14.78 4.64 0.77
C LYS A 81 14.46 5.40 2.05
N GLN A 82 14.05 6.68 1.95
CA GLN A 82 13.73 7.50 3.12
C GLN A 82 12.58 6.91 3.94
N ALA A 83 11.51 6.47 3.29
CA ALA A 83 10.39 5.82 3.95
C ALA A 83 10.82 4.55 4.73
N LEU A 84 11.62 3.71 4.10
CA LEU A 84 12.09 2.47 4.71
C LEU A 84 13.14 2.71 5.81
N ASP A 85 13.99 3.74 5.68
CA ASP A 85 15.00 4.10 6.68
C ASP A 85 14.38 4.66 7.97
N VAL A 86 13.23 5.34 7.89
CA VAL A 86 12.49 5.79 9.09
C VAL A 86 11.63 4.67 9.71
N GLY A 87 11.66 3.46 9.15
CA GLY A 87 11.05 2.26 9.74
C GLY A 87 9.73 1.83 9.12
N ALA A 88 9.31 2.38 7.97
CA ALA A 88 8.22 1.78 7.21
C ALA A 88 8.59 0.34 6.81
N ARG A 89 7.59 -0.54 6.81
CA ARG A 89 7.74 -1.96 6.48
C ARG A 89 7.35 -2.29 5.05
N GLY A 90 7.09 -1.27 4.25
CA GLY A 90 6.81 -1.39 2.83
C GLY A 90 6.45 -0.06 2.21
N VAL A 91 6.37 -0.08 0.90
CA VAL A 91 6.01 1.05 0.07
C VAL A 91 4.86 0.70 -0.87
N ILE A 92 4.02 1.69 -1.15
CA ILE A 92 2.96 1.61 -2.15
C ILE A 92 3.34 2.60 -3.26
N VAL A 93 3.52 2.10 -4.47
CA VAL A 93 3.96 2.89 -5.62
C VAL A 93 2.79 3.07 -6.58
N PRO A 94 2.27 4.31 -6.73
CA PRO A 94 1.15 4.60 -7.62
C PRO A 94 1.59 4.70 -9.07
N GLY A 95 0.64 4.59 -10.00
CA GLY A 95 0.80 4.91 -11.41
C GLY A 95 1.81 4.03 -12.15
N VAL A 96 1.93 2.76 -11.80
CA VAL A 96 2.83 1.83 -12.49
C VAL A 96 2.15 1.34 -13.77
N GLU A 97 2.72 1.68 -14.95
CA GLU A 97 2.12 1.39 -16.26
C GLU A 97 2.99 0.48 -17.16
N SER A 98 4.16 0.06 -16.69
CA SER A 98 5.06 -0.81 -17.46
C SER A 98 5.91 -1.71 -16.55
N ALA A 99 6.43 -2.82 -17.12
CA ALA A 99 7.39 -3.67 -16.44
C ALA A 99 8.65 -2.89 -16.01
N ALA A 100 9.15 -1.99 -16.84
CA ALA A 100 10.32 -1.17 -16.53
C ALA A 100 10.09 -0.24 -15.32
N GLU A 101 8.87 0.30 -15.14
CA GLU A 101 8.51 1.08 -13.96
C GLU A 101 8.38 0.19 -12.72
N ALA A 102 7.79 -0.99 -12.87
CA ALA A 102 7.70 -1.97 -11.79
C ALA A 102 9.09 -2.44 -11.32
N GLU A 103 10.00 -2.75 -12.25
CA GLU A 103 11.40 -3.08 -11.95
C GLU A 103 12.09 -1.97 -11.16
N ARG A 104 11.95 -0.72 -11.60
CA ARG A 104 12.51 0.45 -10.90
C ARG A 104 11.91 0.61 -9.49
N ALA A 105 10.60 0.41 -9.34
CA ALA A 105 9.93 0.49 -8.04
C ALA A 105 10.44 -0.58 -7.06
N VAL A 106 10.58 -1.82 -7.52
CA VAL A 106 11.15 -2.92 -6.73
C VAL A 106 12.61 -2.63 -6.39
N ALA A 107 13.42 -2.24 -7.38
CA ALA A 107 14.85 -1.95 -7.18
C ALA A 107 15.08 -0.82 -6.17
N ALA A 108 14.23 0.21 -6.15
CA ALA A 108 14.31 1.31 -5.18
C ALA A 108 14.02 0.87 -3.73
N ALA A 109 13.27 -0.22 -3.53
CA ALA A 109 12.87 -0.73 -2.21
C ALA A 109 13.80 -1.83 -1.67
N ARG A 110 14.55 -2.51 -2.52
CA ARG A 110 15.39 -3.68 -2.15
C ARG A 110 16.87 -3.31 -2.07
N PHE A 111 17.58 -3.91 -1.12
CA PHE A 111 19.06 -3.85 -1.08
C PHE A 111 19.69 -4.74 -2.16
N PRO A 112 20.90 -4.39 -2.63
CA PRO A 112 21.66 -5.28 -3.50
C PRO A 112 21.84 -6.70 -2.92
N PRO A 113 21.84 -7.78 -3.74
CA PRO A 113 21.79 -7.74 -5.21
C PRO A 113 20.36 -7.68 -5.78
N ALA A 114 19.29 -7.75 -4.96
CA ALA A 114 17.90 -7.76 -5.39
C ALA A 114 17.39 -6.38 -5.84
N GLY A 115 18.12 -5.31 -5.57
CA GLY A 115 17.77 -3.95 -5.94
C GLY A 115 18.92 -2.97 -5.80
N GLU A 116 18.59 -1.67 -5.73
CA GLU A 116 19.57 -0.57 -5.76
C GLU A 116 19.45 0.35 -4.51
N ARG A 117 18.62 -0.03 -3.52
CA ARG A 117 18.45 0.77 -2.30
C ARG A 117 19.80 0.94 -1.59
N GLY A 118 20.19 2.20 -1.31
CA GLY A 118 21.40 2.50 -0.54
C GLY A 118 21.28 2.05 0.92
N VAL A 119 22.37 1.54 1.47
CA VAL A 119 22.46 1.05 2.85
C VAL A 119 23.02 2.15 3.76
N ALA A 120 22.33 2.45 4.86
CA ALA A 120 22.80 3.38 5.89
C ALA A 120 23.05 2.66 7.22
N GLY A 121 24.20 2.93 7.84
CA GLY A 121 24.62 2.27 9.08
C GLY A 121 23.82 2.67 10.31
N THR A 122 23.27 3.91 10.33
CA THR A 122 22.65 4.50 11.52
C THR A 122 21.32 5.13 11.15
N VAL A 123 20.27 4.31 11.03
CA VAL A 123 18.89 4.73 10.75
C VAL A 123 17.93 4.06 11.72
N ARG A 124 16.70 4.59 11.82
CA ARG A 124 15.71 4.04 12.73
C ARG A 124 15.38 2.57 12.44
N ALA A 125 15.27 2.20 11.17
CA ALA A 125 14.95 0.84 10.74
C ALA A 125 15.91 -0.23 11.27
N ASN A 126 17.19 0.11 11.48
CA ASN A 126 18.20 -0.79 12.04
C ASN A 126 18.52 -0.50 13.53
N ALA A 127 17.59 0.14 14.25
CA ALA A 127 17.76 0.55 15.65
C ALA A 127 19.02 1.44 15.87
N TYR A 128 19.26 2.36 14.94
CA TYR A 128 20.40 3.28 14.95
C TYR A 128 21.77 2.59 14.97
N GLY A 129 21.85 1.43 14.34
CA GLY A 129 23.07 0.63 14.21
C GLY A 129 23.11 -0.63 15.07
N ASP A 130 22.32 -0.70 16.14
CA ASP A 130 22.31 -1.85 17.07
C ASP A 130 21.91 -3.18 16.40
N ARG A 131 21.13 -3.12 15.31
CA ARG A 131 20.64 -4.29 14.56
C ARG A 131 21.04 -4.26 13.09
N PHE A 132 22.15 -3.60 12.75
CA PHE A 132 22.54 -3.39 11.35
C PHE A 132 22.65 -4.69 10.57
N ASP A 133 23.44 -5.65 11.03
CA ASP A 133 23.68 -6.93 10.32
C ASP A 133 22.38 -7.73 10.15
N GLN A 134 21.57 -7.80 11.21
CA GLN A 134 20.26 -8.46 11.16
C GLN A 134 19.35 -7.78 10.15
N TYR A 135 19.26 -6.45 10.19
CA TYR A 135 18.39 -5.68 9.30
C TYR A 135 18.78 -5.87 7.84
N VAL A 136 20.06 -5.77 7.50
CA VAL A 136 20.52 -5.97 6.12
C VAL A 136 20.24 -7.38 5.64
N ALA A 137 20.38 -8.38 6.51
CA ALA A 137 20.12 -9.78 6.16
C ALA A 137 18.64 -10.10 5.91
N THR A 138 17.69 -9.37 6.53
CA THR A 138 16.26 -9.71 6.46
C THR A 138 15.40 -8.67 5.74
N ALA A 139 15.88 -7.45 5.52
CA ALA A 139 15.08 -6.34 5.03
C ALA A 139 14.43 -6.62 3.66
N ASN A 140 15.13 -7.31 2.75
CA ASN A 140 14.57 -7.63 1.45
C ASN A 140 13.35 -8.57 1.56
N ASP A 141 13.39 -9.53 2.46
CA ASP A 141 12.31 -10.50 2.67
C ASP A 141 11.16 -9.93 3.51
N GLU A 142 11.44 -8.87 4.28
CA GLU A 142 10.47 -8.26 5.20
C GLU A 142 9.80 -6.99 4.64
N THR A 143 10.31 -6.43 3.54
CA THR A 143 9.75 -5.23 2.92
C THR A 143 8.61 -5.59 1.98
N ILE A 144 7.42 -5.02 2.18
CA ILE A 144 6.28 -5.19 1.26
C ILE A 144 6.40 -4.16 0.13
N VAL A 145 6.31 -4.63 -1.11
CA VAL A 145 6.21 -3.78 -2.30
C VAL A 145 4.83 -3.93 -2.91
N VAL A 146 4.07 -2.84 -2.89
CA VAL A 146 2.74 -2.74 -3.48
C VAL A 146 2.82 -1.86 -4.72
N VAL A 147 2.35 -2.34 -5.86
CA VAL A 147 2.17 -1.53 -7.07
C VAL A 147 0.69 -1.22 -7.28
N GLN A 148 0.35 0.03 -7.63
CA GLN A 148 -1.02 0.39 -7.97
C GLN A 148 -1.23 0.25 -9.47
N ILE A 149 -2.28 -0.52 -9.83
CA ILE A 149 -2.79 -0.69 -11.18
C ILE A 149 -4.08 0.12 -11.28
N GLU A 150 -4.01 1.26 -11.96
CA GLU A 150 -5.07 2.27 -11.87
C GLU A 150 -5.34 3.04 -13.17
N THR A 151 -4.78 2.55 -14.28
CA THR A 151 -5.03 3.08 -15.61
C THR A 151 -5.33 1.96 -16.62
N PRO A 152 -6.06 2.24 -17.71
CA PRO A 152 -6.25 1.26 -18.78
C PRO A 152 -4.93 0.73 -19.36
N ALA A 153 -3.92 1.60 -19.51
CA ALA A 153 -2.60 1.22 -20.01
C ALA A 153 -1.90 0.20 -19.09
N ALA A 154 -2.06 0.34 -17.77
CA ALA A 154 -1.55 -0.61 -16.80
C ALA A 154 -2.31 -1.96 -16.86
N VAL A 155 -3.63 -1.91 -17.05
CA VAL A 155 -4.45 -3.13 -17.22
C VAL A 155 -4.06 -3.90 -18.48
N ASP A 156 -3.87 -3.19 -19.58
CA ASP A 156 -3.46 -3.80 -20.88
C ASP A 156 -2.09 -4.49 -20.81
N ARG A 157 -1.22 -4.06 -19.88
CA ARG A 157 0.14 -4.59 -19.67
C ARG A 157 0.30 -5.33 -18.35
N VAL A 158 -0.79 -5.68 -17.71
CA VAL A 158 -0.75 -6.24 -16.36
C VAL A 158 0.12 -7.50 -16.26
N ASP A 159 0.13 -8.32 -17.29
CA ASP A 159 0.95 -9.53 -17.36
C ASP A 159 2.46 -9.23 -17.34
N GLU A 160 2.88 -8.17 -18.05
CA GLU A 160 4.27 -7.72 -18.08
C GLU A 160 4.65 -7.09 -16.74
N ILE A 161 3.79 -6.23 -16.18
CA ILE A 161 4.01 -5.55 -14.90
C ILE A 161 4.13 -6.57 -13.76
N LEU A 162 3.18 -7.49 -13.65
CA LEU A 162 3.15 -8.48 -12.58
C LEU A 162 4.09 -9.68 -12.84
N GLY A 163 4.73 -9.73 -14.01
CA GLY A 163 5.86 -10.62 -14.29
C GLY A 163 7.16 -10.22 -13.60
N VAL A 164 7.23 -9.00 -13.05
CA VAL A 164 8.41 -8.50 -12.34
C VAL A 164 8.52 -9.13 -10.96
N GLU A 165 9.66 -9.77 -10.67
CA GLU A 165 9.93 -10.37 -9.38
C GLU A 165 10.04 -9.32 -8.26
N GLY A 166 9.51 -9.65 -7.08
CA GLY A 166 9.61 -8.79 -5.89
C GLY A 166 8.40 -7.90 -5.64
N ILE A 167 7.34 -7.99 -6.45
CA ILE A 167 6.03 -7.40 -6.17
C ILE A 167 5.26 -8.34 -5.25
N ASP A 168 4.78 -7.83 -4.12
CA ASP A 168 3.98 -8.61 -3.16
C ASP A 168 2.48 -8.41 -3.40
N VAL A 169 2.05 -7.21 -3.73
CA VAL A 169 0.63 -6.85 -3.88
C VAL A 169 0.40 -6.04 -5.15
N ALA A 170 -0.61 -6.44 -5.92
CA ALA A 170 -1.19 -5.66 -7.02
C ALA A 170 -2.44 -4.94 -6.48
N PHE A 171 -2.33 -3.67 -6.12
CA PHE A 171 -3.45 -2.88 -5.58
C PHE A 171 -4.18 -2.15 -6.69
N ILE A 172 -5.48 -2.39 -6.82
CA ILE A 172 -6.33 -1.79 -7.84
C ILE A 172 -6.90 -0.47 -7.35
N GLY A 173 -6.47 0.63 -7.97
CA GLY A 173 -6.94 1.99 -7.71
C GLY A 173 -8.26 2.28 -8.45
N GLU A 174 -9.40 1.77 -7.93
CA GLU A 174 -10.70 1.85 -8.63
C GLU A 174 -11.18 3.28 -8.93
N ASN A 175 -10.77 4.28 -8.15
CA ASN A 175 -11.16 5.67 -8.40
C ASN A 175 -10.51 6.18 -9.70
N ASP A 176 -9.18 6.04 -9.76
CA ASP A 176 -8.39 6.52 -10.89
C ASP A 176 -8.65 5.68 -12.13
N LEU A 177 -8.76 4.35 -11.97
CA LEU A 177 -9.10 3.44 -13.06
C LEU A 177 -10.46 3.81 -13.69
N SER A 178 -11.51 3.98 -12.88
CA SER A 178 -12.84 4.33 -13.40
C SER A 178 -12.83 5.71 -14.08
N ALA A 179 -12.11 6.67 -13.52
CA ALA A 179 -11.96 8.00 -14.12
C ALA A 179 -11.21 7.96 -15.45
N ALA A 180 -10.08 7.24 -15.51
CA ALA A 180 -9.27 7.07 -16.73
C ALA A 180 -10.01 6.30 -17.83
N MET A 181 -10.94 5.43 -17.47
CA MET A 181 -11.84 4.72 -18.39
C MET A 181 -13.04 5.57 -18.85
N GLY A 182 -13.17 6.83 -18.40
CA GLY A 182 -14.28 7.71 -18.73
C GLY A 182 -15.56 7.51 -17.89
N HIS A 183 -15.46 6.75 -16.78
CA HIS A 183 -16.55 6.44 -15.86
C HIS A 183 -16.24 6.88 -14.42
N PRO A 184 -15.96 8.18 -14.16
CA PRO A 184 -15.49 8.65 -12.86
C PRO A 184 -16.48 8.33 -11.75
N GLY A 185 -16.03 7.50 -10.78
CA GLY A 185 -16.85 7.06 -9.65
C GLY A 185 -17.79 5.89 -9.92
N GLU A 186 -18.02 5.50 -11.18
CA GLU A 186 -18.87 4.39 -11.59
C GLU A 186 -18.12 3.04 -11.51
N LYS A 187 -17.70 2.67 -10.31
CA LYS A 187 -16.88 1.45 -10.07
C LYS A 187 -17.60 0.15 -10.41
N ASP A 188 -18.92 0.19 -10.57
CA ASP A 188 -19.76 -0.96 -10.94
C ASP A 188 -20.08 -0.97 -12.44
N HIS A 189 -19.49 -0.04 -13.23
CA HIS A 189 -19.59 -0.08 -14.69
C HIS A 189 -18.91 -1.34 -15.22
N GLU A 190 -19.51 -2.03 -16.18
CA GLU A 190 -19.08 -3.32 -16.71
C GLU A 190 -17.60 -3.32 -17.13
N ALA A 191 -17.17 -2.28 -17.83
CA ALA A 191 -15.77 -2.16 -18.26
C ALA A 191 -14.79 -2.08 -17.08
N VAL A 192 -15.16 -1.35 -16.00
CA VAL A 192 -14.34 -1.22 -14.79
C VAL A 192 -14.27 -2.56 -14.06
N VAL A 193 -15.41 -3.24 -13.92
CA VAL A 193 -15.48 -4.58 -13.30
C VAL A 193 -14.61 -5.58 -14.07
N THR A 194 -14.67 -5.56 -15.40
CA THR A 194 -13.84 -6.42 -16.25
C THR A 194 -12.37 -6.14 -16.04
N ALA A 195 -11.94 -4.87 -16.02
CA ALA A 195 -10.56 -4.49 -15.77
C ALA A 195 -10.07 -4.95 -14.38
N VAL A 196 -10.90 -4.80 -13.35
CA VAL A 196 -10.62 -5.29 -11.98
C VAL A 196 -10.38 -6.80 -11.97
N GLU A 197 -11.22 -7.59 -12.71
CA GLU A 197 -11.03 -9.04 -12.79
C GLU A 197 -9.77 -9.42 -13.56
N THR A 198 -9.46 -8.74 -14.64
CA THR A 198 -8.22 -8.96 -15.40
C THR A 198 -7.00 -8.83 -14.49
N VAL A 199 -6.94 -7.77 -13.68
CA VAL A 199 -5.82 -7.57 -12.74
C VAL A 199 -5.82 -8.64 -11.63
N ARG A 200 -6.98 -8.99 -11.09
CA ARG A 200 -7.11 -10.04 -10.06
C ARG A 200 -6.58 -11.39 -10.56
N GLU A 201 -6.98 -11.77 -11.76
CA GLU A 201 -6.58 -13.05 -12.37
C GLU A 201 -5.08 -13.08 -12.63
N ALA A 202 -4.54 -12.04 -13.26
CA ALA A 202 -3.11 -11.92 -13.53
C ALA A 202 -2.26 -11.97 -12.26
N ALA A 203 -2.71 -11.35 -11.16
CA ALA A 203 -2.05 -11.41 -9.86
C ALA A 203 -2.08 -12.82 -9.27
N ALA A 204 -3.26 -13.47 -9.27
CA ALA A 204 -3.43 -14.81 -8.72
C ALA A 204 -2.57 -15.87 -9.44
N GLU A 205 -2.46 -15.78 -10.77
CA GLU A 205 -1.62 -16.70 -11.58
C GLU A 205 -0.14 -16.62 -11.24
N ARG A 206 0.31 -15.48 -10.68
CA ARG A 206 1.72 -15.23 -10.32
C ARG A 206 2.00 -15.33 -8.83
N GLY A 207 0.98 -15.67 -8.03
CA GLY A 207 1.12 -15.75 -6.58
C GLY A 207 1.25 -14.36 -5.92
N ILE A 208 0.90 -13.28 -6.62
CA ILE A 208 0.83 -11.92 -6.11
C ILE A 208 -0.54 -11.70 -5.49
N TYR A 209 -0.60 -11.02 -4.34
CA TYR A 209 -1.87 -10.80 -3.66
C TYR A 209 -2.67 -9.67 -4.31
N PRO A 210 -3.89 -9.93 -4.85
CA PRO A 210 -4.74 -8.86 -5.35
C PRO A 210 -5.28 -8.01 -4.20
N GLY A 211 -5.14 -6.69 -4.34
CA GLY A 211 -5.60 -5.69 -3.37
C GLY A 211 -6.64 -4.75 -3.95
N ILE A 212 -7.59 -4.31 -3.12
CA ILE A 212 -8.68 -3.44 -3.56
C ILE A 212 -9.34 -2.69 -2.39
N GLY A 213 -10.17 -1.68 -2.68
CA GLY A 213 -11.02 -1.03 -1.67
C GLY A 213 -12.12 -1.95 -1.12
N GLY A 214 -12.33 -1.98 0.20
CA GLY A 214 -13.36 -2.80 0.85
C GLY A 214 -14.79 -2.32 0.57
N ARG A 215 -15.00 -1.00 0.39
CA ARG A 215 -16.27 -0.29 0.20
C ARG A 215 -17.28 -0.49 1.33
N THR A 216 -17.94 -1.66 1.38
CA THR A 216 -18.86 -2.10 2.45
C THR A 216 -18.47 -3.52 2.91
N PRO A 217 -18.94 -3.94 4.11
CA PRO A 217 -18.69 -5.31 4.57
C PRO A 217 -19.14 -6.38 3.57
N GLU A 218 -20.34 -6.24 3.01
CA GLU A 218 -20.91 -7.21 2.07
C GLU A 218 -20.10 -7.30 0.76
N ARG A 219 -19.65 -6.15 0.25
CA ARG A 219 -18.77 -6.09 -0.93
C ARG A 219 -17.39 -6.69 -0.63
N MET A 220 -16.92 -6.50 0.59
CA MET A 220 -15.63 -7.07 1.00
C MET A 220 -15.71 -8.60 1.08
N ASP A 221 -16.81 -9.16 1.61
CA ASP A 221 -17.02 -10.61 1.68
C ASP A 221 -17.07 -11.23 0.27
N ASP A 222 -17.83 -10.64 -0.66
CA ASP A 222 -17.84 -11.07 -2.08
C ASP A 222 -16.42 -11.06 -2.69
N ARG A 223 -15.64 -10.02 -2.43
CA ARG A 223 -14.27 -9.91 -2.92
C ARG A 223 -13.32 -10.93 -2.29
N ILE A 224 -13.50 -11.23 -1.00
CA ILE A 224 -12.73 -12.29 -0.32
C ILE A 224 -12.99 -13.63 -0.97
N ASP A 225 -14.25 -13.96 -1.28
CA ASP A 225 -14.64 -15.22 -1.93
C ASP A 225 -14.05 -15.32 -3.34
N ARG A 226 -13.87 -14.18 -4.03
CA ARG A 226 -13.21 -14.08 -5.33
C ARG A 226 -11.69 -14.12 -5.27
N GLY A 227 -11.08 -14.16 -4.08
CA GLY A 227 -9.66 -14.34 -3.89
C GLY A 227 -8.86 -13.08 -3.55
N PHE A 228 -9.49 -11.92 -3.37
CA PHE A 228 -8.80 -10.73 -2.83
C PHE A 228 -8.33 -10.99 -1.41
N ARG A 229 -7.12 -10.52 -1.08
CA ARG A 229 -6.52 -10.71 0.25
C ARG A 229 -6.07 -9.42 0.91
N TRP A 230 -5.89 -8.35 0.15
CA TRP A 230 -5.46 -7.04 0.63
C TRP A 230 -6.58 -6.02 0.49
N PHE A 231 -7.03 -5.43 1.62
CA PHE A 231 -8.16 -4.50 1.62
C PHE A 231 -7.81 -3.14 2.18
N LEU A 232 -8.15 -2.10 1.42
CA LEU A 232 -8.22 -0.72 1.89
C LEU A 232 -9.62 -0.43 2.43
N LEU A 233 -9.75 -0.17 3.72
CA LEU A 233 -11.03 0.13 4.37
C LEU A 233 -11.49 1.57 4.16
N GLY A 234 -10.56 2.48 3.91
CA GLY A 234 -10.82 3.91 3.73
C GLY A 234 -9.66 4.77 4.23
N ALA A 235 -9.97 6.00 4.63
CA ALA A 235 -9.00 6.96 5.13
C ALA A 235 -9.46 7.54 6.47
N ASP A 236 -8.51 7.96 7.30
CA ASP A 236 -8.74 8.57 8.61
C ASP A 236 -9.72 9.76 8.56
N LEU A 237 -9.61 10.63 7.55
CA LEU A 237 -10.52 11.76 7.35
C LEU A 237 -11.93 11.31 6.97
N SER A 238 -12.09 10.24 6.20
CA SER A 238 -13.40 9.67 5.86
C SER A 238 -14.07 9.04 7.08
N PHE A 239 -13.30 8.38 7.94
CA PHE A 239 -13.82 7.81 9.18
C PHE A 239 -14.27 8.89 10.17
N ALA A 240 -13.49 9.98 10.31
CA ALA A 240 -13.87 11.11 11.15
C ALA A 240 -15.20 11.74 10.68
N ARG A 241 -15.37 11.92 9.36
CA ARG A 241 -16.61 12.41 8.77
C ARG A 241 -17.78 11.45 9.00
N ALA A 242 -17.57 10.16 8.71
CA ALA A 242 -18.60 9.14 8.90
C ALA A 242 -19.04 9.01 10.35
N GLY A 243 -18.10 9.14 11.30
CA GLY A 243 -18.38 9.04 12.73
C GLY A 243 -19.29 10.12 13.28
N ILE A 244 -19.31 11.34 12.70
CA ILE A 244 -20.20 12.42 13.15
C ILE A 244 -21.59 12.39 12.50
N GLN A 245 -21.72 11.82 11.29
CA GLN A 245 -22.96 11.83 10.52
C GLN A 245 -24.20 11.32 11.30
N PRO A 246 -24.15 10.22 12.08
CA PRO A 246 -25.30 9.71 12.81
C PRO A 246 -25.88 10.70 13.83
N PHE A 247 -25.05 11.62 14.35
CA PHE A 247 -25.48 12.62 15.33
C PHE A 247 -26.14 13.86 14.67
N LEU A 248 -25.89 14.07 13.38
CA LEU A 248 -26.47 15.19 12.62
C LEU A 248 -27.81 14.82 11.96
N ALA A 249 -28.05 13.56 11.69
CA ALA A 249 -29.26 13.07 11.00
C ALA A 249 -30.53 13.09 11.86
N GLN A 250 -30.47 13.50 13.14
CA GLN A 250 -31.61 13.49 14.09
C GLN A 250 -32.18 14.89 14.35
N SER A 251 -31.84 15.91 13.55
CA SER A 251 -32.11 17.32 13.87
C SER A 251 -33.17 18.01 12.99
N ASP A 252 -34.01 17.26 12.24
CA ASP A 252 -35.15 17.81 11.47
C ASP A 252 -36.48 17.18 11.87
#